data_943b176ef3cf0c1f1f124538e98912ec
#
_entry.id   943b176ef3cf0c1f1f124538e98912ec
#
_cell.length_a   1.000
_cell.length_b   1.000
_cell.length_c   1.000
_cell.angle_alpha   90.00
_cell.angle_beta   90.00
_cell.angle_gamma   90.00
#
_symmetry.space_group_name_H-M   'P 1'
#
loop_
_entity.id
_entity.type
_entity.pdbx_description
1 polymer ?
#
loop_
_entity_poly.entity_id
_entity_poly.type
_entity_poly.pdbx_seq_one_letter_code
_entity_poly.pdbx_strand_id
1 'polypeptide(L)'
;MKLVVVERDANVTIDKNIPNATWIEIAHVEEKYFPQHTTTFPIALYPEGIAYGRITEDGAIQIYTSRELTSGKDQLYFQFLYFTI
;
A
#
# COMPACT_ATOMS: atom_id res chain seq x y z
N MET A 1 20.05 -10.10 5.13
CA MET A 1 18.93 -10.00 4.16
C MET A 1 17.81 -10.94 4.59
N LYS A 2 16.61 -10.44 4.63
CA LYS A 2 15.44 -11.20 5.06
C LYS A 2 14.29 -10.96 4.07
N LEU A 3 13.56 -12.03 3.74
CA LEU A 3 12.35 -11.91 2.94
C LEU A 3 11.18 -11.49 3.83
N VAL A 4 10.48 -10.45 3.44
CA VAL A 4 9.30 -9.96 4.15
C VAL A 4 8.09 -10.11 3.23
N VAL A 5 7.02 -10.68 3.77
CA VAL A 5 5.74 -10.81 3.06
C VAL A 5 4.72 -9.91 3.76
N VAL A 6 4.08 -9.04 2.99
CA VAL A 6 3.06 -8.15 3.51
C VAL A 6 1.74 -8.50 2.84
N GLU A 7 0.72 -8.71 3.66
CA GLU A 7 -0.63 -9.00 3.18
C GLU A 7 -1.62 -8.05 3.83
N ARG A 8 -2.57 -7.57 3.03
CA ARG A 8 -3.67 -6.76 3.52
C ARG A 8 -4.91 -7.14 2.72
N ASP A 9 -5.83 -7.87 3.35
CA ASP A 9 -7.05 -8.31 2.70
C ASP A 9 -8.28 -7.61 3.28
N ALA A 10 -9.43 -8.15 3.00
CA ALA A 10 -10.74 -7.58 3.27
C ALA A 10 -10.85 -6.81 4.59
N ASN A 11 -11.62 -5.76 4.59
CA ASN A 11 -12.02 -4.96 5.77
C ASN A 11 -10.98 -3.92 6.21
N VAL A 12 -10.09 -3.52 5.33
CA VAL A 12 -9.28 -2.36 5.63
C VAL A 12 -10.18 -1.14 5.57
N THR A 13 -10.49 -0.59 6.72
CA THR A 13 -11.25 0.65 6.78
C THR A 13 -10.32 1.79 6.40
N ILE A 14 -10.72 2.57 5.41
CA ILE A 14 -10.03 3.80 5.07
C ILE A 14 -10.55 4.86 6.03
N ASP A 15 -9.67 5.39 6.88
CA ASP A 15 -10.06 6.34 7.92
C ASP A 15 -10.48 7.69 7.37
N LYS A 16 -9.95 8.06 6.22
CA LYS A 16 -10.25 9.32 5.55
C LYS A 16 -10.16 9.12 4.04
N ASN A 17 -10.77 10.00 3.29
CA ASN A 17 -10.73 9.92 1.83
C ASN A 17 -9.29 10.02 1.33
N ILE A 18 -9.00 9.22 0.29
CA ILE A 18 -7.68 9.22 -0.34
C ILE A 18 -7.82 9.90 -1.69
N PRO A 19 -7.14 11.05 -1.91
CA PRO A 19 -7.22 11.76 -3.18
C PRO A 19 -6.55 10.97 -4.30
N ASN A 20 -7.00 11.19 -5.53
CA ASN A 20 -6.41 10.56 -6.70
C ASN A 20 -5.15 11.32 -7.17
N ALA A 21 -4.38 10.66 -8.02
CA ALA A 21 -3.23 11.23 -8.74
C ALA A 21 -2.14 11.81 -7.82
N THR A 22 -1.96 11.21 -6.63
CA THR A 22 -0.86 11.57 -5.74
C THR A 22 -0.52 10.36 -4.86
N TRP A 23 0.74 10.27 -4.45
CA TRP A 23 1.17 9.21 -3.54
C TRP A 23 0.79 9.59 -2.11
N ILE A 24 0.05 8.71 -1.44
CA ILE A 24 -0.41 8.92 -0.06
C ILE A 24 0.11 7.78 0.80
N GLU A 25 0.75 8.11 1.91
CA GLU A 25 1.21 7.10 2.86
C GLU A 25 0.02 6.51 3.60
N ILE A 26 -0.09 5.18 3.58
CA ILE A 26 -1.17 4.46 4.27
C ILE A 26 -0.67 3.61 5.44
N ALA A 27 0.64 3.35 5.49
CA ALA A 27 1.24 2.56 6.57
C ALA A 27 2.75 2.79 6.57
N HIS A 28 3.41 2.30 7.60
CA HIS A 28 4.86 2.40 7.74
C HIS A 28 5.38 1.17 8.46
N VAL A 29 6.46 0.58 7.96
CA VAL A 29 7.10 -0.56 8.63
C VAL A 29 8.25 -0.08 9.50
N GLU A 30 8.60 -0.90 10.50
CA GLU A 30 9.73 -0.60 11.36
C GLU A 30 11.05 -0.66 10.61
N GLU A 31 12.07 0.04 11.12
CA GLU A 31 13.37 0.13 10.48
C GLU A 31 13.99 -1.23 10.13
N LYS A 32 13.81 -2.23 10.98
CA LYS A 32 14.35 -3.57 10.73
C LYS A 32 13.73 -4.25 9.50
N TYR A 33 12.64 -3.70 8.98
CA TYR A 33 11.93 -4.22 7.80
C TYR A 33 12.07 -3.31 6.59
N PHE A 34 12.95 -2.33 6.62
CA PHE A 34 13.13 -1.43 5.47
C PHE A 34 13.64 -2.25 4.26
N PRO A 35 13.06 -2.03 3.08
CA PRO A 35 13.49 -2.75 1.88
C PRO A 35 14.82 -2.26 1.33
N GLN A 36 15.51 -3.12 0.59
CA GLN A 36 16.75 -2.74 -0.09
C GLN A 36 16.49 -1.69 -1.16
N HIS A 37 15.34 -1.79 -1.82
CA HIS A 37 14.95 -0.90 -2.92
C HIS A 37 13.47 -0.61 -2.83
N THR A 38 13.06 0.54 -3.33
CA THR A 38 11.64 0.85 -3.48
C THR A 38 11.00 -0.25 -4.33
N THR A 39 9.95 -0.87 -3.81
CA THR A 39 9.26 -1.98 -4.45
C THR A 39 7.83 -1.57 -4.74
N THR A 40 7.39 -1.77 -5.99
CA THR A 40 6.01 -1.46 -6.39
C THR A 40 5.18 -2.74 -6.44
N PHE A 41 3.88 -2.59 -6.22
CA PHE A 41 2.94 -3.71 -6.24
C PHE A 41 1.55 -3.23 -6.62
N PRO A 42 0.70 -4.12 -7.17
CA PRO A 42 -0.68 -3.75 -7.47
C PRO A 42 -1.55 -3.80 -6.22
N ILE A 43 -2.58 -2.95 -6.20
CA ILE A 43 -3.59 -2.93 -5.16
C ILE A 43 -4.95 -3.08 -5.84
N ALA A 44 -5.72 -4.10 -5.47
CA ALA A 44 -7.07 -4.26 -5.95
C ALA A 44 -8.00 -3.41 -5.09
N LEU A 45 -8.92 -2.70 -5.74
CA LEU A 45 -9.90 -1.86 -5.07
C LEU A 45 -11.26 -2.54 -5.11
N TYR A 46 -11.98 -2.49 -4.02
CA TYR A 46 -13.36 -2.95 -3.94
C TYR A 46 -14.25 -1.73 -3.73
N PRO A 47 -15.36 -1.56 -4.45
CA PRO A 47 -16.00 -2.53 -5.35
C PRO A 47 -15.38 -2.65 -6.75
N GLU A 48 -14.52 -1.72 -7.16
CA GLU A 48 -13.91 -1.81 -8.48
C GLU A 48 -12.62 -1.00 -8.58
N GLY A 49 -11.77 -1.39 -9.51
CA GLY A 49 -10.59 -0.64 -9.87
C GLY A 49 -9.29 -1.25 -9.38
N ILE A 50 -8.20 -0.67 -9.84
CA ILE A 50 -6.84 -1.05 -9.47
C ILE A 50 -6.08 0.21 -9.15
N ALA A 51 -5.29 0.16 -8.09
CA ALA A 51 -4.35 1.21 -7.72
C ALA A 51 -2.93 0.65 -7.77
N TYR A 52 -1.97 1.53 -7.63
CA TYR A 52 -0.56 1.15 -7.49
C TYR A 52 -0.12 1.40 -6.06
N GLY A 53 0.68 0.48 -5.54
CA GLY A 53 1.31 0.64 -4.26
C GLY A 53 2.82 0.65 -4.39
N ARG A 54 3.49 1.19 -3.38
CA ARG A 54 4.94 1.06 -3.26
C ARG A 54 5.33 1.10 -1.80
N ILE A 55 6.42 0.40 -1.49
CA ILE A 55 7.11 0.58 -0.22
C ILE A 55 8.45 1.24 -0.53
N THR A 56 8.74 2.36 0.14
CA THR A 56 9.95 3.10 -0.09
C THR A 56 11.09 2.57 0.78
N GLU A 57 12.32 2.98 0.50
CA GLU A 57 13.50 2.51 1.24
C GLU A 57 13.47 2.91 2.71
N ASP A 58 12.71 3.95 3.06
CA ASP A 58 12.51 4.37 4.46
C ASP A 58 11.27 3.74 5.10
N GLY A 59 10.65 2.76 4.44
CA GLY A 59 9.58 1.95 5.02
C GLY A 59 8.17 2.50 4.86
N ALA A 60 7.97 3.59 4.13
CA ALA A 60 6.64 4.13 3.89
C ALA A 60 5.90 3.28 2.85
N ILE A 61 4.70 2.82 3.20
CA ILE A 61 3.81 2.13 2.26
C ILE A 61 2.83 3.16 1.74
N GLN A 62 2.86 3.38 0.42
CA GLN A 62 2.10 4.45 -0.23
C GLN A 62 1.18 3.89 -1.31
N ILE A 63 0.10 4.60 -1.57
CA ILE A 63 -0.86 4.24 -2.60
C ILE A 63 -1.03 5.40 -3.59
N TYR A 64 -1.17 5.05 -4.86
CA TYR A 64 -1.48 5.98 -5.95
C TYR A 64 -2.72 5.47 -6.67
N THR A 65 -3.78 6.26 -6.68
CA THR A 65 -5.06 5.84 -7.26
C THR A 65 -5.43 6.68 -8.46
N SER A 66 -6.21 6.10 -9.37
CA SER A 66 -6.78 6.82 -10.52
C SER A 66 -8.11 7.50 -10.20
N ARG A 67 -8.69 7.21 -9.03
CA ARG A 67 -9.91 7.85 -8.57
C ARG A 67 -9.80 8.08 -7.07
N GLU A 68 -10.55 9.04 -6.56
CA GLU A 68 -10.61 9.27 -5.12
C GLU A 68 -11.25 8.06 -4.43
N LEU A 69 -10.68 7.65 -3.30
CA LEU A 69 -11.24 6.60 -2.47
C LEU A 69 -11.98 7.20 -1.30
N THR A 70 -13.20 6.71 -1.06
CA THR A 70 -14.10 7.24 -0.04
C THR A 70 -14.00 6.42 1.23
N SER A 71 -13.80 7.11 2.35
CA SER A 71 -13.78 6.49 3.67
C SER A 71 -15.07 5.72 3.94
N GLY A 72 -14.93 4.50 4.45
CA GLY A 72 -16.06 3.65 4.81
C GLY A 72 -16.76 2.98 3.64
N LYS A 73 -16.36 3.24 2.40
CA LYS A 73 -16.98 2.67 1.21
C LYS A 73 -16.01 1.82 0.40
N ASP A 74 -14.80 2.32 0.17
CA ASP A 74 -13.80 1.61 -0.62
C ASP A 74 -12.92 0.74 0.27
N GLN A 75 -12.47 -0.39 -0.28
CA GLN A 75 -11.61 -1.34 0.41
C GLN A 75 -10.37 -1.62 -0.45
N LEU A 76 -9.27 -1.95 0.22
CA LEU A 76 -7.99 -2.23 -0.42
C LEU A 76 -7.59 -3.68 -0.18
N TYR A 77 -7.10 -4.32 -1.24
CA TYR A 77 -6.57 -5.67 -1.16
C TYR A 77 -5.21 -5.71 -1.83
N PHE A 78 -4.18 -6.10 -1.10
CA PHE A 78 -2.85 -6.24 -1.70
C PHE A 78 -2.02 -7.27 -0.96
N GLN A 79 -1.03 -7.78 -1.69
CA GLN A 79 -0.02 -8.67 -1.17
C GLN A 79 1.25 -8.41 -1.94
N PHE A 80 2.37 -8.30 -1.25
CA PHE A 80 3.66 -8.12 -1.90
C PHE A 80 4.77 -8.67 -1.00
N LEU A 81 5.92 -8.87 -1.61
CA LEU A 81 7.10 -9.34 -0.89
C LEU A 81 8.33 -8.55 -1.34
N TYR A 82 9.32 -8.50 -0.47
CA TYR A 82 10.57 -7.80 -0.74
C TYR A 82 11.67 -8.32 0.19
N PHE A 83 12.91 -7.96 -0.13
CA PHE A 83 14.05 -8.27 0.72
C PHE A 83 14.49 -7.04 1.49
N THR A 84 14.84 -7.25 2.77
CA THR A 84 15.45 -6.21 3.60
C THR A 84 16.94 -6.11 3.32
N ILE A 85 17.54 -5.07 3.84
CA ILE A 85 19.00 -4.91 3.83
C ILE A 85 19.65 -5.95 4.73
#